data_5447a76c911fdc779e72738f788f7e41
#
_entry.id   5447a76c911fdc779e72738f788f7e41
#
_cell.length_a   1.000
_cell.length_b   1.000
_cell.length_c   1.000
_cell.angle_alpha   90.00
_cell.angle_beta   90.00
_cell.angle_gamma   90.00
#
_symmetry.space_group_name_H-M   'P 1'
#
loop_
_entity.id
_entity.type
_entity.pdbx_description
1 polymer ?
#
loop_
_entity_poly.entity_id
_entity_poly.type
_entity_poly.pdbx_seq_one_letter_code
_entity_poly.pdbx_strand_id
1 'polypeptide(L)'
;MKQTITALVGLLLASVMLSSCDDKRSFADMLSDENKSVNLYLSDHRVVGSIPPDSAFEVGPDAPYYQLDEDGNIYMQVLSKGDMKLRPVKDDRVYFRFLRYNLNRYQTGEDLVGVGNSNDIVGSNGLGTTYFLYDNYKLQTSYKYGTGLQMPMHFLGANAHVMLIVKSQSGWPDEMANVIPFLYDVTYYSSPLSPWKAEVDADNK
;
A
#
# COMPACT_ATOMS: atom_id res chain seq x y z
N MET A 1 -65.74 12.97 -7.18
CA MET A 1 -65.02 12.06 -6.28
C MET A 1 -63.99 11.15 -6.99
N LYS A 2 -64.32 10.48 -8.12
CA LYS A 2 -63.32 9.62 -8.83
C LYS A 2 -62.13 10.42 -9.39
N GLN A 3 -62.34 11.61 -9.94
CA GLN A 3 -61.26 12.43 -10.50
C GLN A 3 -60.30 13.02 -9.45
N THR A 4 -60.77 13.33 -8.25
CA THR A 4 -59.93 13.82 -7.15
C THR A 4 -59.06 12.74 -6.56
N ILE A 5 -59.52 11.49 -6.51
CA ILE A 5 -58.75 10.33 -6.03
C ILE A 5 -57.63 9.98 -7.02
N THR A 6 -57.90 10.09 -8.35
CA THR A 6 -56.88 9.83 -9.37
C THR A 6 -55.75 10.85 -9.34
N ALA A 7 -56.08 12.13 -9.10
CA ALA A 7 -55.10 13.21 -8.95
C ALA A 7 -54.23 13.04 -7.69
N LEU A 8 -54.80 12.60 -6.56
CA LEU A 8 -54.08 12.37 -5.31
C LEU A 8 -53.12 11.16 -5.41
N VAL A 9 -53.53 10.07 -6.08
CA VAL A 9 -52.69 8.88 -6.31
C VAL A 9 -51.54 9.23 -7.26
N GLY A 10 -51.79 10.05 -8.30
CA GLY A 10 -50.75 10.53 -9.21
C GLY A 10 -49.70 11.40 -8.52
N LEU A 11 -50.11 12.25 -7.57
CA LEU A 11 -49.18 13.10 -6.80
C LEU A 11 -48.36 12.28 -5.80
N LEU A 12 -48.95 11.23 -5.20
CA LEU A 12 -48.21 10.34 -4.28
C LEU A 12 -47.19 9.48 -5.00
N LEU A 13 -47.46 8.99 -6.22
CA LEU A 13 -46.52 8.24 -7.04
C LEU A 13 -45.37 9.12 -7.55
N ALA A 14 -45.61 10.40 -7.84
CA ALA A 14 -44.57 11.33 -8.26
C ALA A 14 -43.58 11.68 -7.13
N SER A 15 -44.01 11.67 -5.86
CA SER A 15 -43.14 11.94 -4.72
C SER A 15 -42.18 10.78 -4.35
N VAL A 16 -42.51 9.56 -4.74
CA VAL A 16 -41.64 8.37 -4.47
C VAL A 16 -40.45 8.28 -5.46
N MET A 17 -40.57 8.92 -6.63
CA MET A 17 -39.48 8.90 -7.63
C MET A 17 -38.33 9.88 -7.33
N LEU A 18 -38.46 10.76 -6.34
CA LEU A 18 -37.46 11.78 -6.01
C LEU A 18 -36.52 11.36 -4.88
N SER A 19 -36.72 10.20 -4.28
CA SER A 19 -35.86 9.71 -3.14
C SER A 19 -34.80 8.71 -3.54
N SER A 20 -34.56 8.47 -4.82
CA SER A 20 -33.45 7.62 -5.29
C SER A 20 -32.24 8.46 -5.70
N CYS A 21 -31.82 9.39 -4.84
CA CYS A 21 -30.41 9.77 -4.79
C CYS A 21 -29.69 8.70 -4.00
N ASP A 22 -29.27 7.67 -4.68
CA ASP A 22 -28.18 6.83 -4.21
C ASP A 22 -26.97 7.75 -4.06
N ASP A 23 -26.60 8.07 -2.82
CA ASP A 23 -25.39 8.83 -2.47
C ASP A 23 -24.16 8.01 -2.85
N LYS A 24 -23.98 7.75 -4.13
CA LYS A 24 -22.73 7.17 -4.64
C LYS A 24 -21.66 8.24 -4.46
N ARG A 25 -20.79 8.03 -3.49
CA ARG A 25 -19.60 8.86 -3.30
C ARG A 25 -18.92 9.04 -4.65
N SER A 26 -18.62 10.28 -5.01
CA SER A 26 -17.86 10.55 -6.22
C SER A 26 -16.41 10.06 -6.07
N PHE A 27 -15.75 9.77 -7.16
CA PHE A 27 -14.32 9.40 -7.14
C PHE A 27 -13.47 10.51 -6.48
N ALA A 28 -13.83 11.77 -6.71
CA ALA A 28 -13.15 12.92 -6.08
C ALA A 28 -13.33 12.94 -4.55
N ASP A 29 -14.51 12.57 -4.04
CA ASP A 29 -14.76 12.48 -2.60
C ASP A 29 -13.92 11.34 -1.99
N MET A 30 -13.84 10.19 -2.67
CA MET A 30 -13.02 9.06 -2.22
C MET A 30 -11.54 9.43 -2.16
N LEU A 31 -10.99 10.14 -3.16
CA LEU A 31 -9.60 10.64 -3.13
C LEU A 31 -9.39 11.68 -2.01
N SER A 32 -10.37 12.53 -1.76
CA SER A 32 -10.31 13.49 -0.64
C SER A 32 -10.25 12.75 0.72
N ASP A 33 -11.06 11.71 0.89
CA ASP A 33 -11.09 10.91 2.12
C ASP A 33 -9.80 10.09 2.29
N GLU A 34 -9.27 9.52 1.21
CA GLU A 34 -7.95 8.90 1.20
C GLU A 34 -6.86 9.84 1.70
N ASN A 35 -6.80 11.05 1.14
CA ASN A 35 -5.81 12.06 1.55
C ASN A 35 -5.97 12.46 3.01
N LYS A 36 -7.21 12.62 3.51
CA LYS A 36 -7.47 12.91 4.92
C LYS A 36 -6.97 11.79 5.83
N SER A 37 -7.25 10.53 5.48
CA SER A 37 -6.84 9.35 6.25
C SER A 37 -5.32 9.25 6.37
N VAL A 38 -4.62 9.40 5.24
CA VAL A 38 -3.15 9.34 5.20
C VAL A 38 -2.53 10.51 5.95
N ASN A 39 -3.04 11.74 5.73
CA ASN A 39 -2.52 12.93 6.40
C ASN A 39 -2.76 12.88 7.92
N LEU A 40 -3.90 12.35 8.37
CA LEU A 40 -4.18 12.17 9.79
C LEU A 40 -3.18 11.19 10.42
N TYR A 41 -2.95 10.04 9.78
CA TYR A 41 -1.95 9.08 10.26
C TYR A 41 -0.54 9.68 10.31
N LEU A 42 -0.13 10.38 9.24
CA LEU A 42 1.17 11.02 9.16
C LEU A 42 1.35 12.17 10.18
N SER A 43 0.28 12.85 10.60
CA SER A 43 0.35 13.93 11.59
C SER A 43 0.78 13.44 12.97
N ASP A 44 0.58 12.17 13.28
CA ASP A 44 1.00 11.53 14.53
C ASP A 44 2.43 10.98 14.47
N HIS A 45 3.13 11.18 13.33
CA HIS A 45 4.46 10.65 13.09
C HIS A 45 5.42 11.72 12.55
N ARG A 46 6.72 11.45 12.69
CA ARG A 46 7.75 12.26 12.01
C ARG A 46 7.73 11.98 10.52
N VAL A 47 7.73 13.02 9.69
CA VAL A 47 7.71 12.90 8.23
C VAL A 47 8.83 13.72 7.61
N VAL A 48 9.49 13.12 6.62
CA VAL A 48 10.50 13.79 5.77
C VAL A 48 10.01 13.72 4.33
N GLY A 49 9.84 14.89 3.69
CA GLY A 49 9.24 15.02 2.36
C GLY A 49 10.16 14.64 1.19
N SER A 50 11.25 13.93 1.44
CA SER A 50 12.18 13.51 0.39
C SER A 50 13.01 12.30 0.82
N ILE A 51 13.57 11.60 -0.16
CA ILE A 51 14.57 10.56 0.05
C ILE A 51 15.86 11.21 0.53
N PRO A 52 16.49 10.76 1.63
CA PRO A 52 17.73 11.31 2.11
C PRO A 52 18.90 11.05 1.13
N PRO A 53 19.90 11.93 1.07
CA PRO A 53 21.10 11.71 0.27
C PRO A 53 21.72 10.33 0.57
N ASP A 54 22.23 9.66 -0.47
CA ASP A 54 22.88 8.33 -0.39
C ASP A 54 22.01 7.25 0.27
N SER A 55 20.69 7.45 0.25
CA SER A 55 19.72 6.56 0.93
C SER A 55 20.05 6.35 2.42
N ALA A 56 20.54 7.40 3.09
CA ALA A 56 20.93 7.38 4.50
C ALA A 56 19.71 7.43 5.44
N PHE A 57 18.75 6.52 5.25
CA PHE A 57 17.55 6.43 6.09
C PHE A 57 17.89 6.17 7.56
N GLU A 58 17.21 6.89 8.47
CA GLU A 58 17.16 6.50 9.88
C GLU A 58 16.45 5.14 10.00
N VAL A 59 16.80 4.37 11.04
CA VAL A 59 16.30 2.99 11.23
C VAL A 59 15.75 2.83 12.63
N GLY A 60 14.64 2.13 12.73
CA GLY A 60 14.03 1.76 14.00
C GLY A 60 12.59 2.25 14.15
N PRO A 61 11.95 1.95 15.29
CA PRO A 61 10.53 2.28 15.52
C PRO A 61 10.26 3.79 15.60
N ASP A 62 11.28 4.59 15.92
CA ASP A 62 11.17 6.06 16.01
C ASP A 62 11.67 6.77 14.74
N ALA A 63 12.07 6.02 13.70
CA ALA A 63 12.48 6.60 12.42
C ALA A 63 11.31 7.33 11.75
N PRO A 64 11.58 8.40 10.97
CA PRO A 64 10.52 9.11 10.27
C PRO A 64 9.98 8.31 9.09
N TYR A 65 8.77 8.67 8.63
CA TYR A 65 8.27 8.31 7.32
C TYR A 65 8.91 9.22 6.26
N TYR A 66 9.58 8.62 5.29
CA TYR A 66 10.16 9.31 4.13
C TYR A 66 9.22 9.21 2.95
N GLN A 67 8.92 10.34 2.30
CA GLN A 67 8.19 10.35 1.04
C GLN A 67 9.11 9.82 -0.06
N LEU A 68 8.67 8.76 -0.77
CA LEU A 68 9.49 8.08 -1.78
C LEU A 68 9.19 8.52 -3.21
N ASP A 69 8.06 9.16 -3.46
CA ASP A 69 7.63 9.61 -4.78
C ASP A 69 7.23 11.11 -4.78
N GLU A 70 7.27 11.75 -5.93
CA GLU A 70 6.97 13.18 -6.07
C GLU A 70 5.51 13.50 -5.75
N ASP A 71 4.59 12.56 -6.03
CA ASP A 71 3.15 12.74 -5.87
C ASP A 71 2.66 12.54 -4.43
N GLY A 72 3.53 12.05 -3.52
CA GLY A 72 3.18 11.76 -2.14
C GLY A 72 2.18 10.61 -2.00
N ASN A 73 2.34 9.56 -2.81
CA ASN A 73 1.54 8.35 -2.75
C ASN A 73 2.19 7.25 -1.91
N ILE A 74 3.52 7.36 -1.67
CA ILE A 74 4.29 6.32 -1.00
C ILE A 74 5.15 6.94 0.10
N TYR A 75 4.98 6.44 1.35
CA TYR A 75 5.79 6.85 2.50
C TYR A 75 6.34 5.62 3.19
N MET A 76 7.63 5.63 3.53
CA MET A 76 8.35 4.51 4.12
C MET A 76 9.05 4.91 5.43
N GLN A 77 8.78 4.16 6.49
CA GLN A 77 9.58 4.12 7.70
C GLN A 77 10.44 2.85 7.68
N VAL A 78 11.74 2.97 7.85
CA VAL A 78 12.66 1.83 7.80
C VAL A 78 12.85 1.26 9.21
N LEU A 79 12.36 0.05 9.45
CA LEU A 79 12.57 -0.68 10.70
C LEU A 79 13.89 -1.45 10.68
N SER A 80 14.26 -2.00 9.51
CA SER A 80 15.54 -2.64 9.24
C SER A 80 15.91 -2.51 7.77
N LYS A 81 17.15 -2.14 7.46
CA LYS A 81 17.65 -2.08 6.07
C LYS A 81 17.90 -3.45 5.45
N GLY A 82 17.93 -4.48 6.28
CA GLY A 82 18.33 -5.82 5.84
C GLY A 82 19.82 -5.92 5.48
N ASP A 83 20.17 -6.97 4.74
CA ASP A 83 21.54 -7.17 4.26
C ASP A 83 21.76 -6.38 2.97
N MET A 84 22.40 -5.22 3.09
CA MET A 84 22.66 -4.30 1.97
C MET A 84 23.66 -4.86 0.94
N LYS A 85 24.37 -5.95 1.26
CA LYS A 85 25.22 -6.65 0.28
C LYS A 85 24.42 -7.57 -0.64
N LEU A 86 23.20 -7.92 -0.24
CA LEU A 86 22.27 -8.76 -0.98
C LEU A 86 21.11 -7.91 -1.48
N ARG A 87 21.27 -7.29 -2.65
CA ARG A 87 20.24 -6.48 -3.29
C ARG A 87 19.71 -7.18 -4.55
N PRO A 88 18.42 -7.04 -4.86
CA PRO A 88 17.86 -7.64 -6.06
C PRO A 88 18.37 -6.91 -7.31
N VAL A 89 18.57 -7.66 -8.38
CA VAL A 89 18.76 -7.13 -9.73
C VAL A 89 17.50 -7.40 -10.55
N LYS A 90 17.38 -6.74 -11.68
CA LYS A 90 16.21 -6.88 -12.56
C LYS A 90 15.84 -8.35 -12.78
N ASP A 91 14.53 -8.62 -12.69
CA ASP A 91 13.91 -9.95 -12.79
C ASP A 91 14.19 -10.92 -11.65
N ASP A 92 14.92 -10.52 -10.61
CA ASP A 92 15.02 -11.32 -9.41
C ASP A 92 13.67 -11.43 -8.71
N ARG A 93 13.41 -12.59 -8.10
CA ARG A 93 12.22 -12.79 -7.26
C ARG A 93 12.43 -12.16 -5.91
N VAL A 94 11.61 -11.19 -5.58
CA VAL A 94 11.50 -10.60 -4.25
C VAL A 94 10.30 -11.21 -3.56
N TYR A 95 10.54 -12.07 -2.60
CA TYR A 95 9.48 -12.63 -1.75
C TYR A 95 9.17 -11.65 -0.64
N PHE A 96 7.92 -11.60 -0.17
CA PHE A 96 7.55 -10.73 0.92
C PHE A 96 6.46 -11.32 1.80
N ARG A 97 6.48 -10.91 3.07
CA ARG A 97 5.46 -11.16 4.08
C ARG A 97 4.95 -9.83 4.58
N PHE A 98 3.65 -9.74 4.79
CA PHE A 98 3.05 -8.48 5.17
C PHE A 98 1.81 -8.65 6.03
N LEU A 99 1.49 -7.61 6.80
CA LEU A 99 0.16 -7.25 7.27
C LEU A 99 -0.20 -5.91 6.64
N ARG A 100 -1.42 -5.75 6.16
CA ARG A 100 -1.93 -4.47 5.67
C ARG A 100 -3.11 -4.01 6.48
N TYR A 101 -3.15 -2.73 6.76
CA TYR A 101 -4.14 -2.06 7.58
C TYR A 101 -4.83 -0.98 6.76
N ASN A 102 -6.16 -1.00 6.68
CA ASN A 102 -6.93 0.02 5.95
C ASN A 102 -6.90 1.35 6.73
N LEU A 103 -6.24 2.36 6.19
CA LEU A 103 -6.08 3.66 6.85
C LEU A 103 -7.37 4.50 6.90
N ASN A 104 -8.39 4.20 6.09
CA ASN A 104 -9.68 4.86 6.25
C ASN A 104 -10.33 4.58 7.63
N ARG A 105 -10.00 3.44 8.26
CA ARG A 105 -10.43 3.14 9.62
C ARG A 105 -9.74 4.03 10.66
N TYR A 106 -8.51 4.42 10.42
CA TYR A 106 -7.80 5.37 11.30
C TYR A 106 -8.52 6.72 11.35
N GLN A 107 -8.99 7.22 10.21
CA GLN A 107 -9.78 8.45 10.14
C GLN A 107 -11.09 8.37 10.93
N THR A 108 -11.73 7.21 10.94
CA THR A 108 -12.99 7.00 11.67
C THR A 108 -12.79 6.67 13.16
N GLY A 109 -11.53 6.53 13.62
CA GLY A 109 -11.19 6.14 14.99
C GLY A 109 -11.44 4.67 15.28
N GLU A 110 -11.58 3.83 14.26
CA GLU A 110 -11.69 2.38 14.40
C GLU A 110 -10.32 1.72 14.61
N ASP A 111 -10.32 0.58 15.28
CA ASP A 111 -9.11 -0.22 15.42
C ASP A 111 -8.57 -0.70 14.06
N LEU A 112 -7.27 -0.55 13.87
CA LEU A 112 -6.59 -1.08 12.69
C LEU A 112 -6.41 -2.59 12.82
N VAL A 113 -7.12 -3.34 11.99
CA VAL A 113 -7.02 -4.81 11.92
C VAL A 113 -6.12 -5.18 10.75
N GLY A 114 -5.00 -5.85 11.05
CA GLY A 114 -4.06 -6.33 10.05
C GLY A 114 -4.58 -7.55 9.30
N VAL A 115 -4.48 -7.53 7.98
CA VAL A 115 -4.82 -8.65 7.10
C VAL A 115 -3.63 -8.92 6.18
N GLY A 116 -3.18 -10.16 6.10
CA GLY A 116 -2.02 -10.51 5.28
C GLY A 116 -1.55 -11.94 5.47
N ASN A 117 -0.29 -12.19 5.19
CA ASN A 117 0.34 -13.50 5.28
C ASN A 117 1.49 -13.59 6.31
N SER A 118 1.73 -12.54 7.10
CA SER A 118 2.79 -12.54 8.13
C SER A 118 2.54 -13.52 9.26
N ASN A 119 1.29 -13.72 9.64
CA ASN A 119 0.89 -14.58 10.76
C ASN A 119 0.63 -16.03 10.35
N ASP A 120 0.73 -16.35 9.08
CA ASP A 120 0.54 -17.71 8.55
C ASP A 120 1.82 -18.54 8.69
N ILE A 121 2.22 -18.76 9.96
CA ILE A 121 3.41 -19.54 10.30
C ILE A 121 3.13 -21.03 10.17
N VAL A 122 1.89 -21.47 10.36
CA VAL A 122 1.53 -22.89 10.51
C VAL A 122 1.14 -23.55 9.18
N GLY A 123 0.59 -22.81 8.25
CA GLY A 123 0.16 -23.31 6.92
C GLY A 123 1.11 -22.98 5.80
N SER A 124 2.01 -22.06 6.03
CA SER A 124 2.91 -21.61 4.99
C SER A 124 4.09 -22.55 4.82
N ASN A 125 3.90 -23.56 4.07
CA ASN A 125 4.99 -24.16 3.33
C ASN A 125 5.64 -23.15 2.38
N GLY A 126 5.42 -21.85 2.59
CA GLY A 126 5.87 -21.06 1.55
C GLY A 126 5.83 -19.57 1.72
N LEU A 127 6.95 -19.03 2.01
CA LEU A 127 7.43 -17.82 1.35
C LEU A 127 7.19 -17.91 -0.18
N GLY A 128 6.93 -19.11 -0.69
CA GLY A 128 7.01 -19.50 -2.08
C GLY A 128 6.00 -18.89 -3.03
N THR A 129 4.91 -18.33 -2.58
CA THR A 129 3.81 -17.91 -3.47
C THR A 129 3.60 -16.41 -3.57
N THR A 130 4.09 -15.62 -2.60
CA THR A 130 3.92 -14.16 -2.61
C THR A 130 5.25 -13.50 -2.97
N TYR A 131 5.40 -13.18 -4.23
CA TYR A 131 6.58 -12.52 -4.75
C TYR A 131 6.23 -11.61 -5.94
N PHE A 132 7.09 -10.63 -6.19
CA PHE A 132 7.12 -9.88 -7.45
C PHE A 132 8.49 -10.05 -8.11
N LEU A 133 8.59 -9.69 -9.40
CA LEU A 133 9.87 -9.61 -10.11
C LEU A 133 10.38 -8.17 -10.03
N TYR A 134 11.56 -8.00 -9.46
CA TYR A 134 12.17 -6.69 -9.26
C TYR A 134 12.38 -5.97 -10.60
N ASP A 135 12.04 -4.69 -10.63
CA ASP A 135 12.15 -3.81 -11.81
C ASP A 135 11.50 -4.38 -13.10
N ASN A 136 10.43 -5.16 -12.93
CA ASN A 136 9.65 -5.73 -14.02
C ASN A 136 8.14 -5.59 -13.80
N TYR A 137 7.63 -4.38 -14.02
CA TYR A 137 6.22 -4.02 -13.81
C TYR A 137 5.27 -4.51 -14.91
N LYS A 138 5.80 -5.08 -16.01
CA LYS A 138 4.98 -5.53 -17.15
C LYS A 138 4.29 -6.87 -16.91
N LEU A 139 4.86 -7.70 -16.05
CA LEU A 139 4.33 -9.02 -15.75
C LEU A 139 3.25 -8.95 -14.67
N GLN A 140 2.20 -9.76 -14.83
CA GLN A 140 1.09 -9.81 -13.88
C GLN A 140 1.54 -10.17 -12.46
N THR A 141 2.58 -10.98 -12.32
CA THR A 141 3.20 -11.33 -11.03
C THR A 141 3.71 -10.12 -10.25
N SER A 142 4.10 -9.06 -10.95
CA SER A 142 4.55 -7.80 -10.34
C SER A 142 3.42 -6.78 -10.32
N TYR A 143 2.73 -6.59 -11.44
CA TYR A 143 1.66 -5.61 -11.60
C TYR A 143 0.55 -5.74 -10.53
N LYS A 144 0.18 -6.98 -10.15
CA LYS A 144 -0.88 -7.24 -9.16
C LYS A 144 -0.60 -6.68 -7.77
N TYR A 145 0.64 -6.31 -7.46
CA TYR A 145 1.02 -5.75 -6.15
C TYR A 145 1.24 -4.23 -6.18
N GLY A 146 0.95 -3.58 -7.30
CA GLY A 146 1.19 -2.15 -7.45
C GLY A 146 2.67 -1.78 -7.46
N THR A 147 2.94 -0.50 -7.64
CA THR A 147 4.31 0.03 -7.62
C THR A 147 4.80 0.33 -6.20
N GLY A 148 3.87 0.72 -5.32
CA GLY A 148 4.19 1.13 -3.96
C GLY A 148 4.92 0.07 -3.16
N LEU A 149 4.42 -1.18 -3.19
CA LEU A 149 5.03 -2.28 -2.44
C LEU A 149 6.43 -2.67 -2.94
N GLN A 150 6.78 -2.31 -4.17
CA GLN A 150 8.08 -2.63 -4.77
C GLN A 150 9.13 -1.55 -4.53
N MET A 151 8.69 -0.32 -4.29
CA MET A 151 9.56 0.87 -4.15
C MET A 151 10.67 0.72 -3.10
N PRO A 152 10.43 0.16 -1.89
CA PRO A 152 11.48 0.00 -0.89
C PRO A 152 12.72 -0.75 -1.36
N MET A 153 12.55 -1.70 -2.29
CA MET A 153 13.65 -2.55 -2.77
C MET A 153 14.66 -1.82 -3.68
N HIS A 154 14.33 -0.60 -4.11
CA HIS A 154 15.32 0.28 -4.76
C HIS A 154 16.38 0.80 -3.78
N PHE A 155 16.11 0.72 -2.48
CA PHE A 155 16.95 1.33 -1.43
C PHE A 155 17.49 0.33 -0.41
N LEU A 156 16.85 -0.84 -0.30
CA LEU A 156 17.04 -1.78 0.81
C LEU A 156 17.53 -3.15 0.32
N GLY A 157 18.03 -3.97 1.25
CA GLY A 157 18.57 -5.29 0.97
C GLY A 157 17.68 -6.44 1.44
N ALA A 158 18.22 -7.66 1.34
CA ALA A 158 17.51 -8.86 1.79
C ALA A 158 17.20 -8.80 3.30
N ASN A 159 16.02 -9.27 3.69
CA ASN A 159 15.48 -9.19 5.05
C ASN A 159 15.21 -7.76 5.55
N ALA A 160 15.05 -6.80 4.63
CA ALA A 160 14.57 -5.47 5.00
C ALA A 160 13.15 -5.54 5.55
N HIS A 161 12.88 -4.71 6.57
CA HIS A 161 11.58 -4.59 7.22
C HIS A 161 11.17 -3.12 7.29
N VAL A 162 9.97 -2.80 6.82
CA VAL A 162 9.48 -1.42 6.75
C VAL A 162 8.01 -1.33 7.14
N MET A 163 7.63 -0.17 7.67
CA MET A 163 6.25 0.30 7.65
C MET A 163 6.07 1.17 6.40
N LEU A 164 5.10 0.83 5.56
CA LEU A 164 4.95 1.46 4.25
C LEU A 164 3.51 1.93 4.06
N ILE A 165 3.31 3.22 3.85
CA ILE A 165 2.01 3.76 3.47
C ILE A 165 1.96 3.81 1.95
N VAL A 166 0.89 3.25 1.39
CA VAL A 166 0.63 3.23 -0.04
C VAL A 166 -0.78 3.77 -0.28
N LYS A 167 -0.87 4.90 -0.99
CA LYS A 167 -2.15 5.38 -1.49
C LYS A 167 -2.61 4.51 -2.66
N SER A 168 -3.90 4.46 -2.88
CA SER A 168 -4.56 3.57 -3.84
C SER A 168 -3.95 3.61 -5.24
N GLN A 169 -3.52 4.76 -5.73
CA GLN A 169 -2.93 4.91 -7.06
C GLN A 169 -1.65 4.10 -7.27
N SER A 170 -0.90 3.82 -6.19
CA SER A 170 0.30 3.00 -6.20
C SER A 170 0.08 1.62 -5.59
N GLY A 171 -1.15 1.32 -5.18
CA GLY A 171 -1.56 0.09 -4.51
C GLY A 171 -1.95 -1.03 -5.47
N TRP A 172 -2.54 -2.06 -4.91
CA TRP A 172 -3.07 -3.20 -5.66
C TRP A 172 -4.30 -2.79 -6.49
N PRO A 173 -4.68 -3.55 -7.52
CA PRO A 173 -5.84 -3.21 -8.35
C PRO A 173 -7.15 -3.05 -7.58
N ASP A 174 -7.39 -3.85 -6.52
CA ASP A 174 -8.56 -3.72 -5.65
C ASP A 174 -8.50 -2.46 -4.77
N GLU A 175 -7.32 -2.07 -4.31
CA GLU A 175 -7.10 -0.83 -3.57
C GLU A 175 -7.35 0.39 -4.46
N MET A 176 -6.82 0.34 -5.68
CA MET A 176 -7.02 1.38 -6.69
C MET A 176 -8.50 1.52 -7.07
N ALA A 177 -9.19 0.41 -7.31
CA ALA A 177 -10.59 0.42 -7.70
C ALA A 177 -11.53 0.98 -6.62
N ASN A 178 -11.16 0.82 -5.35
CA ASN A 178 -11.96 1.26 -4.21
C ASN A 178 -11.40 2.52 -3.51
N VAL A 179 -10.30 3.09 -4.00
CA VAL A 179 -9.61 4.26 -3.44
C VAL A 179 -9.35 4.08 -1.93
N ILE A 180 -8.64 3.00 -1.59
CA ILE A 180 -8.33 2.66 -0.21
C ILE A 180 -6.82 2.74 0.02
N PRO A 181 -6.32 3.64 0.90
CA PRO A 181 -4.94 3.67 1.30
C PRO A 181 -4.66 2.58 2.35
N PHE A 182 -3.50 1.96 2.25
CA PHE A 182 -3.06 0.96 3.20
C PHE A 182 -1.74 1.31 3.86
N LEU A 183 -1.65 1.00 5.14
CA LEU A 183 -0.39 0.86 5.87
C LEU A 183 0.02 -0.62 5.79
N TYR A 184 1.21 -0.89 5.30
CA TYR A 184 1.81 -2.21 5.25
C TYR A 184 2.92 -2.32 6.30
N ASP A 185 2.87 -3.35 7.11
CA ASP A 185 4.01 -3.90 7.84
C ASP A 185 4.59 -5.02 6.96
N VAL A 186 5.73 -4.78 6.32
CA VAL A 186 6.23 -5.69 5.29
C VAL A 186 7.71 -6.00 5.44
N THR A 187 8.04 -7.30 5.30
CA THR A 187 9.42 -7.80 5.26
C THR A 187 9.70 -8.48 3.93
N TYR A 188 10.86 -8.18 3.35
CA TYR A 188 11.28 -8.67 2.03
C TYR A 188 12.38 -9.72 2.15
N TYR A 189 12.35 -10.73 1.27
CA TYR A 189 13.27 -11.85 1.31
C TYR A 189 13.80 -12.19 -0.08
N SER A 190 15.04 -12.61 -0.17
CA SER A 190 15.57 -13.32 -1.33
C SER A 190 15.04 -14.75 -1.39
N SER A 191 15.10 -15.38 -2.55
CA SER A 191 14.79 -16.81 -2.66
C SER A 191 15.85 -17.66 -1.95
N PRO A 192 15.49 -18.58 -1.07
CA PRO A 192 16.45 -19.52 -0.49
C PRO A 192 17.05 -20.48 -1.54
N LEU A 193 16.37 -20.73 -2.65
CA LEU A 193 16.84 -21.59 -3.74
C LEU A 193 17.67 -20.83 -4.79
N SER A 194 17.49 -19.52 -4.87
CA SER A 194 18.23 -18.64 -5.77
C SER A 194 18.40 -17.30 -5.06
N PRO A 195 19.34 -17.22 -4.10
CA PRO A 195 19.58 -15.98 -3.37
C PRO A 195 20.10 -14.91 -4.33
N TRP A 196 19.81 -13.65 -4.00
CA TRP A 196 20.36 -12.52 -4.74
C TRP A 196 21.87 -12.54 -4.64
N LYS A 197 22.54 -12.12 -5.70
CA LYS A 197 24.01 -12.07 -5.71
C LYS A 197 24.48 -10.94 -4.82
N ALA A 198 25.53 -11.19 -4.04
CA ALA A 198 26.23 -10.12 -3.37
C ALA A 198 26.81 -9.15 -4.42
N GLU A 199 26.68 -7.84 -4.17
CA GLU A 199 27.44 -6.87 -4.94
C GLU A 199 28.93 -7.19 -4.75
N VAL A 200 29.60 -7.54 -5.84
CA VAL A 200 31.06 -7.69 -5.85
C VAL A 200 31.60 -6.27 -5.86
N ASP A 201 32.29 -5.89 -4.78
CA ASP A 201 32.95 -4.59 -4.71
C ASP A 201 33.76 -4.38 -5.99
N ALA A 202 33.38 -3.37 -6.78
CA ALA A 202 34.05 -3.03 -8.05
C ALA A 202 35.48 -2.51 -7.85
N ASP A 203 35.94 -2.40 -6.61
CA ASP A 203 37.25 -1.86 -6.23
C ASP A 203 38.40 -2.88 -6.24
N ASN A 204 38.17 -4.10 -6.73
CA ASN A 204 39.23 -5.11 -6.85
C ASN A 204 39.58 -5.41 -8.32
N LYS A 205 39.85 -4.36 -9.09
CA LYS A 205 40.54 -4.48 -10.39
C LYS A 205 41.71 -3.51 -10.48
#